data_85b99287af217fcfaddea9bc2fa6b96f
#
_entry.id   85b99287af217fcfaddea9bc2fa6b96f
#
_cell.length_a   1.000
_cell.length_b   1.000
_cell.length_c   1.000
_cell.angle_alpha   90.00
_cell.angle_beta   90.00
_cell.angle_gamma   90.00
#
_symmetry.space_group_name_H-M   'P 1'
#
loop_
_entity.id
_entity.type
_entity.pdbx_description
1 polymer ?
#
loop_
_entity_poly.entity_id
_entity_poly.type
_entity_poly.pdbx_seq_one_letter_code
_entity_poly.pdbx_strand_id
1 'polypeptide(L)'
;MANTMNITTHGIDLEIDRDCLDDYEILVLIKKLDQSQLQYVPDVIRKLLGEAQEQKVIDAMVADHGRCRITDMNDVINDVIAKLSQADDTSKK
;
A
#
# COMPACT_ATOMS: atom_id res chain seq x y z
N MET A 1 7.04 -12.67 15.86
CA MET A 1 7.04 -13.23 14.51
C MET A 1 6.27 -12.34 13.55
N ALA A 2 6.89 -11.98 12.49
CA ALA A 2 6.19 -11.20 11.49
C ALA A 2 5.25 -12.09 10.68
N ASN A 3 4.04 -11.63 10.46
CA ASN A 3 3.07 -12.32 9.62
C ASN A 3 2.94 -11.54 8.33
N THR A 4 3.97 -11.63 7.49
CA THR A 4 4.05 -10.82 6.29
C THR A 4 3.86 -11.66 5.04
N MET A 5 3.53 -10.99 3.95
CA MET A 5 3.50 -11.61 2.64
C MET A 5 4.18 -10.69 1.65
N ASN A 6 4.72 -11.28 0.60
CA ASN A 6 5.37 -10.51 -0.46
C ASN A 6 4.34 -10.12 -1.50
N ILE A 7 4.31 -8.84 -1.82
CA ILE A 7 3.42 -8.31 -2.83
C ILE A 7 4.26 -7.57 -3.85
N THR A 8 4.07 -7.89 -5.12
CA THR A 8 4.74 -7.18 -6.20
C THR A 8 3.73 -6.23 -6.85
N THR A 9 4.07 -4.96 -6.90
CA THR A 9 3.23 -3.96 -7.54
C THR A 9 4.11 -3.02 -8.33
N HIS A 10 3.74 -2.77 -9.58
CA HIS A 10 4.53 -1.90 -10.48
C HIS A 10 6.00 -2.32 -10.56
N GLY A 11 6.25 -3.63 -10.51
CA GLY A 11 7.60 -4.16 -10.58
C GLY A 11 8.40 -4.04 -9.30
N ILE A 12 7.78 -3.62 -8.21
CA ILE A 12 8.43 -3.41 -6.92
C ILE A 12 8.00 -4.51 -5.97
N ASP A 13 8.97 -5.18 -5.34
CA ASP A 13 8.68 -6.21 -4.35
C ASP A 13 8.57 -5.57 -2.97
N LEU A 14 7.46 -5.82 -2.32
CA LEU A 14 7.17 -5.26 -1.01
C LEU A 14 6.81 -6.36 -0.03
N GLU A 15 7.14 -6.14 1.23
CA GLU A 15 6.80 -7.07 2.30
C GLU A 15 5.76 -6.39 3.17
N ILE A 16 4.55 -6.94 3.18
CA ILE A 16 3.40 -6.31 3.83
C ILE A 16 2.89 -7.20 4.95
N ASP A 17 2.59 -6.59 6.08
CA ASP A 17 1.96 -7.27 7.21
C ASP A 17 0.55 -7.71 6.79
N ARG A 18 0.27 -9.00 6.89
CA ARG A 18 -1.04 -9.53 6.51
C ARG A 18 -2.18 -8.94 7.31
N ASP A 19 -1.88 -8.53 8.54
CA ASP A 19 -2.90 -8.02 9.43
C ASP A 19 -3.09 -6.51 9.33
N CYS A 20 -2.40 -5.87 8.38
CA CYS A 20 -2.49 -4.41 8.29
C CYS A 20 -3.91 -3.91 7.98
N LEU A 21 -4.71 -4.70 7.29
CA LEU A 21 -6.10 -4.31 7.03
C LEU A 21 -7.01 -4.47 8.24
N ASP A 22 -6.51 -5.12 9.29
CA ASP A 22 -7.24 -5.23 10.55
C ASP A 22 -6.89 -4.06 11.48
N ASP A 23 -6.28 -3.02 10.94
CA ASP A 23 -5.90 -1.83 11.68
C ASP A 23 -6.97 -0.76 11.44
N TYR A 24 -7.62 -0.34 12.53
CA TYR A 24 -8.68 0.64 12.43
C TYR A 24 -8.22 1.96 11.82
N GLU A 25 -7.01 2.39 12.16
CA GLU A 25 -6.47 3.64 11.62
C GLU A 25 -6.28 3.56 10.11
N ILE A 26 -5.84 2.40 9.63
CA ILE A 26 -5.70 2.20 8.19
C ILE A 26 -7.05 2.28 7.50
N LEU A 27 -8.07 1.67 8.09
CA LEU A 27 -9.41 1.71 7.51
C LEU A 27 -9.96 3.13 7.44
N VAL A 28 -9.72 3.92 8.47
CA VAL A 28 -10.14 5.32 8.47
C VAL A 28 -9.47 6.09 7.34
N LEU A 29 -8.16 5.87 7.17
CA LEU A 29 -7.42 6.56 6.11
C LEU A 29 -7.89 6.13 4.73
N ILE A 30 -8.14 4.84 4.54
CA ILE A 30 -8.64 4.33 3.26
C ILE A 30 -9.99 4.95 2.94
N LYS A 31 -10.85 5.08 3.93
CA LYS A 31 -12.15 5.70 3.71
C LYS A 31 -12.00 7.14 3.26
N LYS A 32 -11.04 7.86 3.83
CA LYS A 32 -10.78 9.24 3.42
C LYS A 32 -10.31 9.31 1.98
N LEU A 33 -9.50 8.34 1.54
CA LEU A 33 -9.09 8.28 0.14
C LEU A 33 -10.27 8.05 -0.78
N ASP A 34 -11.21 7.20 -0.37
CA ASP A 34 -12.43 6.94 -1.16
C ASP A 34 -13.25 8.21 -1.36
N GLN A 35 -13.10 9.17 -0.46
CA GLN A 35 -13.75 10.47 -0.58
C GLN A 35 -12.91 11.47 -1.37
N SER A 36 -11.94 10.98 -2.10
CA SER A 36 -11.06 11.79 -2.97
C SER A 36 -10.16 12.75 -2.19
N GLN A 37 -9.85 12.42 -0.95
CA GLN A 37 -8.95 13.24 -0.15
C GLN A 37 -7.52 12.76 -0.31
N LEU A 38 -6.93 13.08 -1.44
CA LEU A 38 -5.62 12.55 -1.83
C LEU A 38 -4.49 12.99 -0.91
N GLN A 39 -4.71 14.00 -0.08
CA GLN A 39 -3.68 14.42 0.88
C GLN A 39 -3.37 13.32 1.90
N TYR A 40 -4.22 12.30 2.00
CA TYR A 40 -4.00 11.20 2.92
C TYR A 40 -3.19 10.05 2.31
N VAL A 41 -2.85 10.15 1.02
CA VAL A 41 -2.04 9.11 0.37
C VAL A 41 -0.72 8.85 1.11
N PRO A 42 0.06 9.88 1.49
CA PRO A 42 1.31 9.60 2.21
C PRO A 42 1.08 8.88 3.53
N ASP A 43 0.01 9.23 4.24
CA ASP A 43 -0.27 8.59 5.53
C ASP A 43 -0.60 7.12 5.36
N VAL A 44 -1.39 6.79 4.33
CA VAL A 44 -1.74 5.40 4.05
C VAL A 44 -0.50 4.60 3.65
N ILE A 45 0.32 5.18 2.78
CA ILE A 45 1.55 4.51 2.33
C ILE A 45 2.44 4.18 3.53
N ARG A 46 2.64 5.13 4.43
CA ARG A 46 3.48 4.88 5.60
C ARG A 46 2.92 3.81 6.52
N LYS A 47 1.61 3.83 6.71
CA LYS A 47 0.96 2.82 7.54
C LYS A 47 1.04 1.43 6.93
N LEU A 48 0.85 1.34 5.62
CA LEU A 48 0.86 0.04 4.94
C LEU A 48 2.27 -0.50 4.75
N LEU A 49 3.21 0.35 4.36
CA LEU A 49 4.53 -0.11 3.92
C LEU A 49 5.64 0.13 4.93
N GLY A 50 5.51 1.17 5.75
CA GLY A 50 6.61 1.62 6.58
C GLY A 50 7.55 2.53 5.79
N GLU A 51 8.36 3.32 6.52
CA GLU A 51 9.20 4.35 5.90
C GLU A 51 10.20 3.79 4.90
N ALA A 52 10.82 2.66 5.24
CA ALA A 52 11.85 2.09 4.36
C ALA A 52 11.28 1.68 3.02
N GLN A 53 10.11 1.05 3.02
CA GLN A 53 9.49 0.62 1.78
C GLN A 53 8.84 1.79 1.04
N GLU A 54 8.35 2.79 1.78
CA GLU A 54 7.88 4.01 1.16
C GLU A 54 8.98 4.62 0.31
N GLN A 55 10.19 4.73 0.86
CA GLN A 55 11.31 5.29 0.13
C GLN A 55 11.66 4.43 -1.09
N LYS A 56 11.60 3.12 -0.93
CA LYS A 56 11.85 2.20 -2.04
C LYS A 56 10.89 2.46 -3.20
N VAL A 57 9.62 2.65 -2.89
CA VAL A 57 8.63 2.93 -3.93
C VAL A 57 8.88 4.29 -4.57
N ILE A 58 9.17 5.31 -3.76
CA ILE A 58 9.47 6.64 -4.27
C ILE A 58 10.64 6.58 -5.24
N ASP A 59 11.72 5.92 -4.84
CA ASP A 59 12.92 5.83 -5.68
C ASP A 59 12.61 5.14 -7.00
N ALA A 60 11.82 4.07 -6.97
CA ALA A 60 11.46 3.34 -8.17
C ALA A 60 10.60 4.20 -9.10
N MET A 61 9.66 4.95 -8.56
CA MET A 61 8.80 5.81 -9.38
C MET A 61 9.58 6.96 -9.99
N VAL A 62 10.50 7.54 -9.23
CA VAL A 62 11.35 8.62 -9.76
C VAL A 62 12.24 8.09 -10.88
N ALA A 63 12.79 6.89 -10.71
CA ALA A 63 13.65 6.30 -11.73
C ALA A 63 12.87 6.01 -13.01
N ASP A 64 11.60 5.63 -12.88
CA ASP A 64 10.79 5.21 -14.03
C ASP A 64 10.11 6.39 -14.72
N HIS A 65 9.59 7.35 -13.95
CA HIS A 65 8.75 8.43 -14.47
C HIS A 65 9.33 9.83 -14.25
N GLY A 66 10.49 9.93 -13.62
CA GLY A 66 11.09 11.22 -13.31
C GLY A 66 10.53 11.89 -12.07
N ARG A 67 9.44 11.37 -11.53
CA ARG A 67 8.85 11.87 -10.28
C ARG A 67 7.92 10.82 -9.69
N CYS A 68 7.67 10.94 -8.41
CA CYS A 68 6.70 10.08 -7.74
C CYS A 68 5.36 10.80 -7.71
N ARG A 69 4.43 10.37 -8.55
CA ARG A 69 3.13 11.03 -8.65
C ARG A 69 2.17 10.51 -7.60
N ILE A 70 1.29 11.39 -7.14
CA ILE A 70 0.27 10.99 -6.18
C ILE A 70 -0.63 9.89 -6.76
N THR A 71 -0.97 9.99 -8.04
CA THR A 71 -1.81 8.98 -8.69
C THR A 71 -1.12 7.63 -8.73
N ASP A 72 0.19 7.60 -8.96
CA ASP A 72 0.94 6.35 -8.95
C ASP A 72 0.95 5.72 -7.57
N MET A 73 1.12 6.54 -6.53
CA MET A 73 1.10 6.04 -5.16
C MET A 73 -0.28 5.52 -4.79
N ASN A 74 -1.33 6.18 -5.25
CA ASN A 74 -2.68 5.70 -5.01
C ASN A 74 -2.91 4.35 -5.69
N ASP A 75 -2.36 4.16 -6.89
CA ASP A 75 -2.45 2.88 -7.57
C ASP A 75 -1.75 1.77 -6.79
N VAL A 76 -0.59 2.09 -6.20
CA VAL A 76 0.13 1.13 -5.35
C VAL A 76 -0.75 0.73 -4.16
N ILE A 77 -1.38 1.70 -3.51
CA ILE A 77 -2.27 1.42 -2.38
C ILE A 77 -3.37 0.47 -2.80
N ASN A 78 -4.05 0.79 -3.90
CA ASN A 78 -5.17 -0.02 -4.37
C ASN A 78 -4.72 -1.44 -4.72
N ASP A 79 -3.57 -1.57 -5.35
CA ASP A 79 -3.05 -2.87 -5.75
C ASP A 79 -2.68 -3.71 -4.52
N VAL A 80 -2.04 -3.09 -3.54
CA VAL A 80 -1.66 -3.78 -2.30
C VAL A 80 -2.92 -4.25 -1.57
N ILE A 81 -3.91 -3.38 -1.44
CA ILE A 81 -5.15 -3.72 -0.75
C ILE A 81 -5.86 -4.85 -1.47
N ALA A 82 -5.93 -4.81 -2.79
CA ALA A 82 -6.58 -5.85 -3.56
C ALA A 82 -5.92 -7.20 -3.34
N LYS A 83 -4.59 -7.23 -3.33
CA LYS A 83 -3.87 -8.48 -3.16
C LYS A 83 -4.00 -9.03 -1.74
N LEU A 84 -4.00 -8.13 -0.76
CA LEU A 84 -4.24 -8.55 0.63
C LEU A 84 -5.65 -9.10 0.80
N SER A 85 -6.63 -8.48 0.18
CA SER A 85 -8.02 -8.94 0.25
C SER A 85 -8.19 -10.30 -0.41
N GLN A 86 -7.50 -10.53 -1.51
CA GLN A 86 -7.55 -11.83 -2.18
C GLN A 86 -6.99 -12.94 -1.29
N ALA A 87 -5.89 -12.64 -0.58
CA ALA A 87 -5.31 -13.61 0.33
C ALA A 87 -6.29 -13.96 1.46
N ASP A 88 -6.98 -12.94 1.99
CA ASP A 88 -7.98 -13.15 3.03
C ASP A 88 -9.15 -13.98 2.52
N ASP A 89 -9.64 -13.67 1.32
CA ASP A 89 -10.74 -14.42 0.75
C ASP A 89 -10.39 -15.89 0.60
N THR A 90 -9.19 -16.16 0.17
CA THR A 90 -8.73 -17.53 0.03
C THR A 90 -8.77 -18.27 1.35
N SER A 91 -8.38 -17.61 2.42
CA SER A 91 -8.32 -18.24 3.72
C SER A 91 -9.68 -18.49 4.33
N LYS A 92 -10.70 -17.81 3.87
CA LYS A 92 -12.05 -18.00 4.40
C LYS A 92 -12.72 -19.26 3.88
N LYS A 93 -12.22 -19.80 2.83
CA LYS A 93 -12.78 -21.05 2.31
C LYS A 93 -12.24 -22.24 3.06
#